data_8d6cf8bd57b952a0fd764c5f33cee09e
#
_entry.id   8d6cf8bd57b952a0fd764c5f33cee09e
#
_cell.length_a   1.000
_cell.length_b   1.000
_cell.length_c   1.000
_cell.angle_alpha   90.00
_cell.angle_beta   90.00
_cell.angle_gamma   90.00
#
_symmetry.space_group_name_H-M   'P 1'
#
loop_
_entity.id
_entity.type
_entity.pdbx_description
1 polymer ?
#
loop_
_entity_poly.entity_id
_entity_poly.type
_entity_poly.pdbx_seq_one_letter_code
_entity_poly.pdbx_strand_id
1 'polypeptide(L)' 'MTDSDLDRVYTALCQTLSAEGEADAPLYLARLALLCITELDDAQRAVSLIEAARLPRSEAVTATAV' A
#
# COMPACT_ATOMS: atom_id res chain seq x y z
N MET A 1 13.86 -10.18 -5.05
CA MET A 1 12.78 -10.12 -6.05
C MET A 1 13.32 -9.49 -7.32
N THR A 2 13.18 -10.16 -8.44
CA THR A 2 13.61 -9.63 -9.73
C THR A 2 12.59 -8.61 -10.24
N ASP A 3 12.97 -7.85 -11.28
CA ASP A 3 12.04 -6.92 -11.91
C ASP A 3 10.83 -7.65 -12.47
N SER A 4 11.05 -8.84 -13.01
CA SER A 4 10.00 -9.68 -13.55
C SER A 4 9.03 -10.13 -12.45
N ASP A 5 9.58 -10.48 -11.29
CA ASP A 5 8.76 -10.86 -10.13
C ASP A 5 7.95 -9.67 -9.64
N LEU A 6 8.55 -8.49 -9.61
CA LEU A 6 7.88 -7.29 -9.15
C LEU A 6 6.71 -6.95 -10.07
N ASP A 7 6.92 -7.06 -11.38
CA ASP A 7 5.85 -6.83 -12.36
C ASP A 7 4.69 -7.79 -12.16
N ARG A 8 5.00 -9.06 -11.90
CA ARG A 8 3.97 -10.06 -11.67
C ARG A 8 3.16 -9.76 -10.41
N VAL A 9 3.85 -9.37 -9.35
CA VAL A 9 3.19 -9.02 -8.09
C VAL A 9 2.32 -7.78 -8.26
N TYR A 10 2.85 -6.78 -8.94
CA TYR A 10 2.12 -5.55 -9.17
C TYR A 10 0.85 -5.80 -10.00
N THR A 11 0.97 -6.63 -11.02
CA THR A 11 -0.17 -7.00 -11.85
C THR A 11 -1.24 -7.70 -11.01
N ALA A 12 -0.82 -8.64 -10.16
CA ALA A 12 -1.75 -9.35 -9.29
C ALA A 12 -2.47 -8.37 -8.35
N LEU A 13 -1.74 -7.41 -7.81
CA LEU A 13 -2.33 -6.39 -6.94
C LEU A 13 -3.38 -5.59 -7.68
N CYS A 14 -3.06 -5.12 -8.87
CA CYS A 14 -3.99 -4.31 -9.66
C CYS A 14 -5.24 -5.09 -10.04
N GLN A 15 -5.08 -6.34 -10.41
CA GLN A 15 -6.22 -7.20 -10.76
C GLN A 15 -7.12 -7.43 -9.55
N THR A 16 -6.51 -7.65 -8.39
CA THR A 16 -7.28 -7.86 -7.16
C THR A 16 -8.02 -6.59 -6.76
N LEU A 17 -7.37 -5.45 -6.86
CA LEU A 17 -8.02 -4.18 -6.57
C LEU A 17 -9.24 -3.95 -7.44
N SER A 18 -9.13 -4.28 -8.72
CA SER A 18 -10.26 -4.17 -9.65
C SER A 18 -11.39 -5.09 -9.25
N ALA A 19 -11.05 -6.31 -8.83
CA ALA A 19 -12.05 -7.30 -8.43
C ALA A 19 -12.77 -6.91 -7.13
N GLU A 20 -12.04 -6.31 -6.19
CA GLU A 20 -12.63 -5.87 -4.93
C GLU A 20 -13.56 -4.69 -5.11
N GLY A 21 -13.25 -3.84 -6.09
CA GLY A 21 -14.06 -2.68 -6.37
C GLY A 21 -13.61 -1.44 -5.59
N GLU A 22 -13.98 -0.31 -6.12
CA GLU A 22 -13.51 0.98 -5.61
C GLU A 22 -13.95 1.23 -4.18
N ALA A 23 -15.16 0.84 -3.83
CA ALA A 23 -15.68 1.08 -2.49
C ALA A 23 -14.92 0.28 -1.42
N ASP A 24 -14.46 -0.91 -1.78
CA ASP A 24 -13.79 -1.80 -0.84
C ASP A 24 -12.27 -1.72 -0.90
N ALA A 25 -11.73 -1.00 -1.87
CA ALA A 25 -10.28 -0.91 -2.05
C ALA A 25 -9.53 -0.43 -0.80
N PRO A 26 -9.99 0.60 -0.08
CA PRO A 26 -9.27 1.02 1.13
C PRO A 26 -9.20 -0.08 2.19
N LEU A 27 -10.27 -0.80 2.39
CA LEU A 27 -10.29 -1.90 3.36
C LEU A 27 -9.36 -3.03 2.91
N TYR A 28 -9.41 -3.37 1.64
CA TYR A 28 -8.53 -4.40 1.09
C TYR A 28 -7.06 -4.02 1.30
N LEU A 29 -6.71 -2.77 0.97
CA LEU A 29 -5.33 -2.31 1.10
C LEU A 29 -4.87 -2.30 2.56
N ALA A 30 -5.76 -1.94 3.48
CA ALA A 30 -5.42 -1.98 4.90
C ALA A 30 -5.14 -3.42 5.36
N ARG A 31 -5.95 -4.36 4.91
CA ARG A 31 -5.74 -5.77 5.23
C ARG A 31 -4.42 -6.28 4.63
N LEU A 32 -4.16 -5.92 3.39
CA LEU A 32 -2.91 -6.30 2.75
C LEU A 32 -1.70 -5.73 3.50
N ALA A 33 -1.80 -4.47 3.91
CA ALA A 33 -0.71 -3.84 4.65
C ALA A 33 -0.42 -4.59 5.95
N LEU A 34 -1.47 -4.98 6.68
CA LEU A 34 -1.28 -5.72 7.93
C LEU A 34 -0.64 -7.08 7.68
N LEU A 35 -1.06 -7.76 6.62
CA LEU A 35 -0.46 -9.05 6.28
C LEU A 35 1.02 -8.89 5.92
N CYS A 36 1.35 -7.86 5.16
CA CYS A 36 2.74 -7.58 4.80
C CYS A 36 3.58 -7.27 6.04
N ILE A 37 3.03 -6.50 6.96
CA ILE A 37 3.72 -6.15 8.20
C ILE A 37 4.04 -7.40 9.02
N THR A 38 3.10 -8.33 9.10
CA THR A 38 3.34 -9.56 9.85
C THR A 38 4.45 -10.41 9.24
N GLU A 39 4.71 -10.25 7.93
CA GLU A 39 5.78 -10.99 7.25
C GLU A 39 7.15 -10.35 7.42
N LEU A 40 7.21 -9.09 7.82
CA LEU A 40 8.49 -8.39 7.93
C LEU A 40 9.34 -8.84 9.11
N ASP A 41 8.73 -9.25 10.18
CA ASP A 41 9.42 -9.75 11.36
C ASP A 41 10.45 -8.74 11.96
N ASP A 42 10.18 -7.45 11.77
CA ASP A 42 11.07 -6.38 12.25
C ASP A 42 10.22 -5.13 12.43
N ALA A 43 9.95 -4.79 13.70
CA ALA A 43 9.08 -3.66 14.02
C ALA A 43 9.66 -2.33 13.54
N GLN A 44 10.97 -2.15 13.70
CA GLN A 44 11.60 -0.90 13.31
C GLN A 44 11.48 -0.69 11.80
N ARG A 45 11.70 -1.76 11.04
CA ARG A 45 11.59 -1.68 9.59
C ARG A 45 10.14 -1.39 9.17
N ALA A 46 9.18 -2.02 9.84
CA ALA A 46 7.78 -1.79 9.52
C ALA A 46 7.40 -0.32 9.74
N VAL A 47 7.84 0.26 10.85
CA VAL A 47 7.57 1.67 11.13
C VAL A 47 8.23 2.56 10.08
N SER A 48 9.45 2.24 9.69
CA SER A 48 10.14 3.01 8.64
C SER A 48 9.39 2.97 7.33
N LEU A 49 8.85 1.82 6.96
CA LEU A 49 8.09 1.69 5.72
C LEU A 49 6.77 2.44 5.79
N ILE A 50 6.12 2.44 6.94
CA ILE A 50 4.89 3.20 7.14
C ILE A 50 5.16 4.68 6.89
N GLU A 51 6.24 5.21 7.43
CA GLU A 51 6.61 6.61 7.21
C GLU A 51 6.98 6.86 5.75
N ALA A 52 7.73 5.95 5.14
CA ALA A 52 8.15 6.11 3.75
C ALA A 52 6.97 6.10 2.79
N ALA A 53 5.89 5.45 3.16
CA ALA A 53 4.71 5.34 2.29
C ALA A 53 3.83 6.60 2.32
N ARG A 54 4.13 7.56 3.18
CA ARG A 54 3.32 8.76 3.26
C ARG A 54 3.38 9.51 1.95
N LEU A 55 2.22 10.02 1.53
CA LEU A 55 2.14 10.77 0.29
C LEU A 55 2.73 12.16 0.48
N PRO A 56 3.43 12.68 -0.54
CA PRO A 56 3.88 14.06 -0.48
C PRO A 56 2.68 14.98 -0.42
N ARG A 57 2.74 16.00 0.42
CA ARG A 57 1.64 16.93 0.59
C ARG A 57 2.10 18.34 0.35
N SER A 58 1.31 19.07 -0.42
CA SER A 58 1.42 20.51 -0.49
C SER A 58 0.29 21.07 0.36
N GLU A 59 0.36 22.33 0.69
CA GLU A 59 -0.69 22.97 1.47
C GLU A 59 -2.01 22.96 0.75
N ALA A 60 -2.00 23.14 -0.55
CA ALA A 60 -3.21 23.11 -1.35
C ALA A 60 -3.88 21.75 -1.28
N VAL A 61 -3.09 20.69 -1.36
CA VAL A 61 -3.59 19.33 -1.26
C VAL A 61 -4.18 19.08 0.12
N THR A 62 -3.51 19.54 1.14
CA THR A 62 -3.98 19.38 2.50
C THR A 62 -5.33 20.03 2.70
N ALA A 63 -5.48 21.23 2.20
CA ALA A 63 -6.75 21.95 2.30
C ALA A 63 -7.85 21.24 1.56
N THR A 64 -7.53 20.66 0.43
CA THR A 64 -8.51 19.97 -0.40
C THR A 64 -8.92 18.63 0.20
N ALA A 65 -8.01 17.97 0.84
CA ALA A 65 -8.26 16.64 1.39
C ALA A 65 -9.24 16.67 2.55
N VAL A 66 -9.50 17.82 3.07
CA VAL A 66 -10.45 17.98 4.15
C VAL A 66 -11.86 18.14 3.61
#